data_678550b19e79214c16e65f6f599ab49d
#
_entry.id   678550b19e79214c16e65f6f599ab49d
#
_cell.length_a   1.000
_cell.length_b   1.000
_cell.length_c   1.000
_cell.angle_alpha   90.00
_cell.angle_beta   90.00
_cell.angle_gamma   90.00
#
_symmetry.space_group_name_H-M   'P 1'
#
loop_
_entity.id
_entity.type
_entity.pdbx_description
1 polymer ?
#
loop_
_entity_poly.entity_id
_entity_poly.type
_entity_poly.pdbx_seq_one_letter_code
_entity_poly.pdbx_strand_id
1 'polypeptide(L)'
;GLSVSPDGEYWYLSMAHGMPYGHLYKYKTGSDEMVDRVELGLFPATMGISNATGLLYIVNFNLHGSHSESSTVSIVDPDEMIEIDRVETGIMPHGSRLLNNGLKHYSVAMMSGILYEIDAMSMEVTRTLSTEPKMKSMSNHMGHNMKKMDHSKMNMGSNKKDSMAKMNHKMPAEKPTWVYPHPKDDRLYVVNNGTHNVVEVDVKKWEVIRTFKTDKGPYNCEVTNDGKYLVITYKSAAKTGVWDLSTGKEIAKFNNTRKVTHGVSISPDSRYAFVSVEGVGKEPGAVEVFDLKTLKPVAIAEIGKQAGGIAFWKMAD
;
A
#
# COMPACT_ATOMS: atom_id res chain seq x y z
N GLY A 1 6.53 -5.44 7.83
CA GLY A 1 5.36 -4.80 8.43
C GLY A 1 5.38 -4.87 9.94
N LEU A 2 4.62 -3.99 10.55
CA LEU A 2 4.50 -3.89 12.01
C LEU A 2 3.04 -3.56 12.36
N SER A 3 2.50 -4.17 13.41
CA SER A 3 1.19 -3.85 13.98
C SER A 3 1.21 -4.07 15.49
N VAL A 4 0.34 -3.36 16.21
CA VAL A 4 0.14 -3.53 17.65
C VAL A 4 -1.28 -4.06 17.88
N SER A 5 -1.47 -4.98 18.82
CA SER A 5 -2.80 -5.49 19.18
C SER A 5 -3.70 -4.36 19.70
N PRO A 6 -5.03 -4.45 19.52
CA PRO A 6 -5.95 -3.39 19.96
C PRO A 6 -5.89 -3.09 21.46
N ASP A 7 -5.58 -4.09 22.28
CA ASP A 7 -5.36 -3.96 23.73
C ASP A 7 -3.97 -3.43 24.10
N GLY A 8 -3.04 -3.40 23.14
CA GLY A 8 -1.66 -2.97 23.32
C GLY A 8 -0.76 -3.98 24.03
N GLU A 9 -1.24 -5.21 24.29
CA GLU A 9 -0.46 -6.24 25.01
C GLU A 9 0.60 -6.91 24.14
N TYR A 10 0.36 -6.96 22.82
CA TYR A 10 1.26 -7.60 21.86
C TYR A 10 1.57 -6.69 20.69
N TRP A 11 2.71 -6.94 20.07
CA TRP A 11 3.03 -6.40 18.75
C TRP A 11 3.50 -7.51 17.81
N TYR A 12 3.27 -7.30 16.53
CA TYR A 12 3.50 -8.29 15.48
C TYR A 12 4.48 -7.74 14.45
N LEU A 13 5.39 -8.61 14.01
CA LEU A 13 6.41 -8.29 13.01
C LEU A 13 6.36 -9.31 11.88
N SER A 14 6.16 -8.85 10.64
CA SER A 14 6.39 -9.69 9.46
C SER A 14 7.86 -9.72 9.11
N MET A 15 8.43 -10.91 9.04
CA MET A 15 9.79 -11.16 8.61
C MET A 15 9.76 -11.64 7.15
N ALA A 16 10.21 -10.77 6.25
CA ALA A 16 10.17 -11.01 4.81
C ALA A 16 11.25 -12.00 4.32
N HIS A 17 12.37 -12.08 5.03
CA HIS A 17 13.50 -12.93 4.67
C HIS A 17 13.45 -14.27 5.41
N GLY A 18 12.97 -15.25 4.70
CA GLY A 18 12.99 -16.67 5.05
C GLY A 18 12.99 -17.47 3.77
N MET A 19 13.59 -18.63 3.73
CA MET A 19 13.64 -19.47 2.52
C MET A 19 12.81 -20.72 2.72
N PRO A 20 11.80 -20.98 1.85
CA PRO A 20 11.27 -20.11 0.78
C PRO A 20 10.24 -19.10 1.27
N TYR A 21 9.66 -19.29 2.47
CA TYR A 21 8.54 -18.53 3.02
C TYR A 21 9.00 -17.61 4.15
N GLY A 22 8.21 -16.56 4.41
CA GLY A 22 8.43 -15.66 5.54
C GLY A 22 7.59 -16.05 6.75
N HIS A 23 7.69 -15.26 7.82
CA HIS A 23 7.01 -15.54 9.09
C HIS A 23 6.35 -14.27 9.63
N LEU A 24 5.30 -14.47 10.40
CA LEU A 24 4.77 -13.51 11.35
C LEU A 24 5.23 -13.90 12.75
N TYR A 25 5.78 -12.94 13.49
CA TYR A 25 6.19 -13.10 14.88
C TYR A 25 5.27 -12.30 15.78
N LYS A 26 4.94 -12.87 16.96
CA LYS A 26 4.20 -12.25 18.05
C LYS A 26 5.15 -11.97 19.21
N TYR A 27 5.16 -10.72 19.67
CA TYR A 27 5.99 -10.27 20.78
C TYR A 27 5.13 -9.65 21.88
N LYS A 28 5.55 -9.80 23.14
CA LYS A 28 4.92 -9.13 24.27
C LYS A 28 5.38 -7.68 24.32
N THR A 29 4.45 -6.74 24.39
CA THR A 29 4.75 -5.31 24.46
C THR A 29 5.47 -4.97 25.78
N GLY A 30 6.53 -4.17 25.70
CA GLY A 30 7.30 -3.69 26.85
C GLY A 30 8.46 -4.60 27.24
N SER A 31 8.35 -5.92 27.14
CA SER A 31 9.49 -6.84 27.33
C SER A 31 10.17 -7.23 26.03
N ASP A 32 9.47 -7.09 24.91
CA ASP A 32 9.89 -7.52 23.58
C ASP A 32 10.25 -9.03 23.51
N GLU A 33 9.70 -9.81 24.44
CA GLU A 33 9.83 -11.26 24.45
C GLU A 33 9.02 -11.87 23.30
N MET A 34 9.65 -12.73 22.50
CA MET A 34 8.97 -13.48 21.45
C MET A 34 8.06 -14.53 22.07
N VAL A 35 6.77 -14.43 21.82
CA VAL A 35 5.74 -15.34 22.34
C VAL A 35 5.55 -16.53 21.38
N ASP A 36 5.38 -16.24 20.08
CA ASP A 36 5.07 -17.25 19.07
C ASP A 36 5.36 -16.76 17.66
N ARG A 37 5.23 -17.66 16.67
CA ARG A 37 5.39 -17.35 15.25
C ARG A 37 4.59 -18.31 14.38
N VAL A 38 4.20 -17.84 13.19
CA VAL A 38 3.58 -18.64 12.14
C VAL A 38 4.28 -18.42 10.80
N GLU A 39 4.49 -19.49 10.02
CA GLU A 39 4.96 -19.41 8.64
C GLU A 39 3.82 -18.94 7.73
N LEU A 40 4.13 -17.99 6.84
CA LEU A 40 3.18 -17.40 5.88
C LEU A 40 3.65 -17.63 4.44
N GLY A 41 3.12 -16.86 3.50
CA GLY A 41 3.53 -16.87 2.10
C GLY A 41 4.90 -16.25 1.85
N LEU A 42 5.20 -16.00 0.58
CA LEU A 42 6.48 -15.42 0.15
C LEU A 42 6.53 -13.92 0.46
N PHE A 43 7.51 -13.52 1.24
CA PHE A 43 7.80 -12.13 1.59
C PHE A 43 6.60 -11.42 2.25
N PRO A 44 6.13 -11.86 3.44
CA PRO A 44 5.08 -11.15 4.17
C PRO A 44 5.56 -9.74 4.52
N ALA A 45 4.71 -8.75 4.25
CA ALA A 45 5.05 -7.33 4.33
C ALA A 45 4.04 -6.56 5.19
N THR A 46 3.16 -5.78 4.56
CA THR A 46 2.18 -4.93 5.25
C THR A 46 1.13 -5.78 5.97
N MET A 47 0.70 -5.31 7.14
CA MET A 47 -0.33 -5.98 7.92
C MET A 47 -1.28 -5.00 8.61
N GLY A 48 -2.41 -5.51 9.07
CA GLY A 48 -3.36 -4.84 9.94
C GLY A 48 -4.22 -5.84 10.70
N ILE A 49 -4.81 -5.39 11.81
CA ILE A 49 -5.72 -6.19 12.65
C ILE A 49 -7.14 -5.67 12.44
N SER A 50 -8.07 -6.58 12.19
CA SER A 50 -9.48 -6.25 12.10
C SER A 50 -10.10 -6.03 13.48
N ASN A 51 -10.64 -4.85 13.73
CA ASN A 51 -11.38 -4.57 14.96
C ASN A 51 -12.72 -5.34 15.04
N ALA A 52 -13.23 -5.86 13.91
CA ALA A 52 -14.47 -6.61 13.86
C ALA A 52 -14.27 -8.10 14.18
N THR A 53 -13.18 -8.70 13.67
CA THR A 53 -12.94 -10.15 13.77
C THR A 53 -11.79 -10.50 14.70
N GLY A 54 -10.93 -9.55 15.07
CA GLY A 54 -9.68 -9.79 15.79
C GLY A 54 -8.54 -10.37 14.92
N LEU A 55 -8.84 -10.74 13.68
CA LEU A 55 -7.87 -11.42 12.80
C LEU A 55 -6.85 -10.45 12.19
N LEU A 56 -5.64 -10.96 11.97
CA LEU A 56 -4.56 -10.29 11.26
C LEU A 56 -4.65 -10.57 9.76
N TYR A 57 -4.48 -9.52 8.95
CA TYR A 57 -4.40 -9.56 7.49
C TYR A 57 -2.99 -9.18 7.06
N ILE A 58 -2.23 -10.09 6.46
CA ILE A 58 -0.83 -9.92 6.11
C ILE A 58 -0.64 -10.10 4.61
N VAL A 59 -0.14 -9.07 3.94
CA VAL A 59 0.17 -9.13 2.50
C VAL A 59 1.44 -9.92 2.26
N ASN A 60 1.39 -10.93 1.39
CA ASN A 60 2.54 -11.66 0.89
C ASN A 60 3.03 -10.98 -0.40
N PHE A 61 4.01 -10.10 -0.28
CA PHE A 61 4.48 -9.24 -1.38
C PHE A 61 5.15 -9.99 -2.53
N ASN A 62 5.69 -11.18 -2.26
CA ASN A 62 6.36 -12.04 -3.24
C ASN A 62 7.53 -11.35 -3.99
N LEU A 63 8.31 -10.50 -3.30
CA LEU A 63 9.40 -9.73 -3.93
C LEU A 63 10.48 -10.62 -4.56
N HIS A 64 10.76 -11.78 -3.96
CA HIS A 64 11.82 -12.69 -4.38
C HIS A 64 11.33 -13.92 -5.16
N GLY A 65 10.03 -14.04 -5.39
CA GLY A 65 9.43 -15.13 -6.15
C GLY A 65 9.21 -14.81 -7.63
N SER A 66 8.32 -15.59 -8.25
CA SER A 66 7.92 -15.31 -9.64
C SER A 66 7.00 -14.09 -9.72
N HIS A 67 7.44 -13.04 -10.39
CA HIS A 67 6.64 -11.83 -10.61
C HIS A 67 5.64 -11.96 -11.76
N SER A 68 5.44 -13.15 -12.29
CA SER A 68 4.39 -13.45 -13.27
C SER A 68 3.16 -14.10 -12.63
N GLU A 69 3.23 -14.39 -11.33
CA GLU A 69 2.18 -15.09 -10.59
C GLU A 69 1.51 -14.18 -9.58
N SER A 70 0.20 -14.38 -9.41
CA SER A 70 -0.56 -13.76 -8.33
C SER A 70 0.02 -14.17 -6.97
N SER A 71 -0.11 -13.30 -6.00
CA SER A 71 0.19 -13.57 -4.61
C SER A 71 -1.04 -13.36 -3.74
N THR A 72 -0.88 -13.29 -2.43
CA THR A 72 -2.00 -13.48 -1.50
C THR A 72 -1.97 -12.49 -0.34
N VAL A 73 -3.09 -12.43 0.38
CA VAL A 73 -3.20 -11.91 1.74
C VAL A 73 -3.47 -13.09 2.66
N SER A 74 -2.56 -13.36 3.60
CA SER A 74 -2.75 -14.34 4.66
C SER A 74 -3.65 -13.77 5.75
N ILE A 75 -4.56 -14.59 6.26
CA ILE A 75 -5.44 -14.28 7.40
C ILE A 75 -5.03 -15.17 8.56
N VAL A 76 -4.63 -14.55 9.67
CA VAL A 76 -4.06 -15.24 10.84
C VAL A 76 -4.91 -14.98 12.07
N ASP A 77 -5.20 -16.04 12.82
CA ASP A 77 -5.70 -15.94 14.19
C ASP A 77 -4.52 -15.57 15.10
N PRO A 78 -4.53 -14.39 15.74
CA PRO A 78 -3.41 -13.94 16.57
C PRO A 78 -3.36 -14.61 17.94
N ASP A 79 -4.41 -15.28 18.38
CA ASP A 79 -4.43 -15.99 19.66
C ASP A 79 -3.75 -17.34 19.53
N GLU A 80 -4.14 -18.11 18.53
CA GLU A 80 -3.59 -19.43 18.23
C GLU A 80 -2.32 -19.38 17.38
N MET A 81 -1.99 -18.22 16.78
CA MET A 81 -0.89 -18.03 15.83
C MET A 81 -0.92 -19.04 14.66
N ILE A 82 -2.10 -19.21 14.08
CA ILE A 82 -2.32 -20.08 12.90
C ILE A 82 -2.84 -19.27 11.72
N GLU A 83 -2.41 -19.62 10.51
CA GLU A 83 -3.01 -19.10 9.28
C GLU A 83 -4.30 -19.86 9.01
N ILE A 84 -5.44 -19.14 9.06
CA ILE A 84 -6.77 -19.75 8.89
C ILE A 84 -7.26 -19.67 7.44
N ASP A 85 -6.76 -18.70 6.66
CA ASP A 85 -7.10 -18.56 5.24
C ASP A 85 -6.02 -17.79 4.49
N ARG A 86 -6.06 -17.88 3.15
CA ARG A 86 -5.15 -17.21 2.24
C ARG A 86 -5.88 -16.74 0.98
N VAL A 87 -6.20 -15.45 0.95
CA VAL A 87 -6.96 -14.82 -0.14
C VAL A 87 -6.04 -14.47 -1.30
N GLU A 88 -6.32 -14.99 -2.49
CA GLU A 88 -5.59 -14.61 -3.70
C GLU A 88 -5.89 -13.16 -4.08
N THR A 89 -4.83 -12.40 -4.36
CA THR A 89 -4.87 -11.04 -4.90
C THR A 89 -3.97 -10.99 -6.15
N GLY A 90 -3.65 -9.81 -6.66
CA GLY A 90 -2.85 -9.74 -7.89
C GLY A 90 -1.36 -9.91 -7.69
N ILE A 91 -0.61 -9.57 -8.71
CA ILE A 91 0.85 -9.71 -8.77
C ILE A 91 1.51 -8.62 -7.90
N MET A 92 2.37 -9.03 -6.98
CA MET A 92 3.07 -8.15 -6.04
C MET A 92 2.11 -7.26 -5.23
N PRO A 93 1.19 -7.82 -4.42
CA PRO A 93 0.40 -7.04 -3.49
C PRO A 93 1.34 -6.38 -2.46
N HIS A 94 1.13 -5.10 -2.13
CA HIS A 94 2.08 -4.36 -1.32
C HIS A 94 1.46 -3.66 -0.13
N GLY A 95 0.82 -2.52 -0.34
CA GLY A 95 0.18 -1.76 0.73
C GLY A 95 -1.25 -2.21 0.98
N SER A 96 -1.61 -2.29 2.24
CA SER A 96 -2.97 -2.67 2.63
C SER A 96 -3.40 -1.97 3.91
N ARG A 97 -4.71 -1.78 4.07
CA ARG A 97 -5.32 -1.25 5.29
C ARG A 97 -6.73 -1.79 5.47
N LEU A 98 -7.11 -1.96 6.72
CA LEU A 98 -8.50 -2.22 7.09
C LEU A 98 -9.26 -0.90 7.22
N LEU A 99 -10.55 -0.93 6.91
CA LEU A 99 -11.48 0.12 7.28
C LEU A 99 -11.55 0.21 8.82
N ASN A 100 -11.81 1.39 9.37
CA ASN A 100 -11.83 1.60 10.84
C ASN A 100 -12.78 0.66 11.60
N ASN A 101 -13.89 0.25 10.98
CA ASN A 101 -14.80 -0.73 11.58
C ASN A 101 -14.32 -2.19 11.46
N GLY A 102 -13.21 -2.45 10.79
CA GLY A 102 -12.62 -3.77 10.61
C GLY A 102 -13.34 -4.70 9.62
N LEU A 103 -14.46 -4.28 9.01
CA LEU A 103 -15.28 -5.15 8.16
C LEU A 103 -14.76 -5.29 6.73
N LYS A 104 -13.86 -4.43 6.28
CA LYS A 104 -13.28 -4.45 4.93
C LYS A 104 -11.78 -4.26 5.00
N HIS A 105 -11.06 -5.10 4.28
CA HIS A 105 -9.63 -4.98 4.05
C HIS A 105 -9.38 -4.57 2.60
N TYR A 106 -8.57 -3.55 2.41
CA TYR A 106 -8.15 -3.06 1.10
C TYR A 106 -6.70 -3.40 0.85
N SER A 107 -6.39 -3.94 -0.33
CA SER A 107 -5.02 -4.27 -0.75
C SER A 107 -4.78 -3.81 -2.18
N VAL A 108 -3.57 -3.37 -2.49
CA VAL A 108 -3.19 -2.98 -3.85
C VAL A 108 -2.09 -3.88 -4.37
N ALA A 109 -2.21 -4.33 -5.63
CA ALA A 109 -1.22 -5.15 -6.31
C ALA A 109 -0.46 -4.31 -7.34
N MET A 110 0.85 -4.08 -7.07
CA MET A 110 1.70 -3.17 -7.84
C MET A 110 1.79 -3.53 -9.32
N MET A 111 1.97 -4.81 -9.61
CA MET A 111 2.21 -5.28 -10.98
C MET A 111 0.92 -5.64 -11.71
N SER A 112 -0.22 -5.64 -11.01
CA SER A 112 -1.55 -5.77 -11.61
C SER A 112 -2.23 -4.41 -11.82
N GLY A 113 -1.82 -3.34 -11.12
CA GLY A 113 -2.47 -2.03 -11.18
C GLY A 113 -3.87 -2.01 -10.54
N ILE A 114 -4.15 -2.93 -9.62
CA ILE A 114 -5.49 -3.21 -9.10
C ILE A 114 -5.57 -2.96 -7.60
N LEU A 115 -6.66 -2.33 -7.18
CA LEU A 115 -7.16 -2.27 -5.81
C LEU A 115 -8.16 -3.41 -5.59
N TYR A 116 -8.00 -4.15 -4.50
CA TYR A 116 -8.87 -5.23 -4.05
C TYR A 116 -9.59 -4.82 -2.77
N GLU A 117 -10.88 -5.13 -2.68
CA GLU A 117 -11.64 -5.11 -1.44
C GLU A 117 -11.91 -6.55 -1.00
N ILE A 118 -11.53 -6.89 0.23
CA ILE A 118 -11.77 -8.18 0.86
C ILE A 118 -12.77 -7.96 2.00
N ASP A 119 -13.83 -8.74 2.04
CA ASP A 119 -14.77 -8.76 3.17
C ASP A 119 -14.13 -9.52 4.33
N ALA A 120 -14.08 -8.91 5.52
CA ALA A 120 -13.41 -9.50 6.67
C ALA A 120 -14.21 -10.63 7.34
N MET A 121 -15.48 -10.77 7.06
CA MET A 121 -16.33 -11.83 7.61
C MET A 121 -16.34 -13.08 6.72
N SER A 122 -16.43 -12.90 5.39
CA SER A 122 -16.40 -14.02 4.43
C SER A 122 -15.00 -14.40 3.98
N MET A 123 -13.99 -13.52 4.23
CA MET A 123 -12.60 -13.69 3.77
C MET A 123 -12.46 -13.79 2.24
N GLU A 124 -13.35 -13.15 1.50
CA GLU A 124 -13.40 -13.20 0.04
C GLU A 124 -13.18 -11.83 -0.59
N VAL A 125 -12.60 -11.81 -1.80
CA VAL A 125 -12.54 -10.60 -2.64
C VAL A 125 -13.96 -10.28 -3.12
N THR A 126 -14.47 -9.12 -2.73
CA THR A 126 -15.80 -8.65 -3.12
C THR A 126 -15.80 -7.75 -4.34
N ARG A 127 -14.75 -6.95 -4.51
CA ARG A 127 -14.64 -5.99 -5.62
C ARG A 127 -13.19 -5.74 -5.99
N THR A 128 -12.98 -5.38 -7.26
CA THR A 128 -11.68 -4.91 -7.76
C THR A 128 -11.84 -3.62 -8.53
N LEU A 129 -10.79 -2.78 -8.55
CA LEU A 129 -10.78 -1.51 -9.28
C LEU A 129 -9.40 -1.26 -9.88
N SER A 130 -9.34 -0.90 -11.17
CA SER A 130 -8.11 -0.36 -11.75
C SER A 130 -7.78 1.00 -11.11
N THR A 131 -6.52 1.18 -10.73
CA THR A 131 -6.04 2.44 -10.14
C THR A 131 -5.63 3.48 -11.19
N GLU A 132 -5.91 3.18 -12.47
CA GLU A 132 -5.66 4.11 -13.58
C GLU A 132 -6.46 5.40 -13.40
N PRO A 133 -5.81 6.58 -13.46
CA PRO A 133 -6.50 7.85 -13.39
C PRO A 133 -7.50 7.99 -14.55
N LYS A 134 -8.74 8.35 -14.27
CA LYS A 134 -9.68 8.72 -15.34
C LYS A 134 -9.12 9.93 -16.09
N MET A 135 -8.70 9.74 -17.33
CA MET A 135 -8.43 10.87 -18.22
C MET A 135 -9.75 11.58 -18.50
N LYS A 136 -9.81 12.90 -18.24
CA LYS A 136 -10.90 13.70 -18.79
C LYS A 136 -10.87 13.52 -20.29
N SER A 137 -11.90 12.93 -20.89
CA SER A 137 -12.03 12.85 -22.34
C SER A 137 -12.05 14.27 -22.89
N MET A 138 -10.94 14.69 -23.46
CA MET A 138 -10.95 15.81 -24.38
C MET A 138 -11.67 15.31 -25.63
N SER A 139 -12.92 15.71 -25.80
CA SER A 139 -13.67 15.53 -27.03
C SER A 139 -13.02 16.40 -28.11
N ASN A 140 -12.00 15.89 -28.76
CA ASN A 140 -11.52 16.43 -30.02
C ASN A 140 -12.27 15.74 -31.15
N HIS A 141 -13.27 16.45 -31.67
CA HIS A 141 -13.77 16.24 -33.02
C HIS A 141 -12.62 16.49 -34.02
N MET A 142 -11.95 15.40 -34.42
CA MET A 142 -11.20 15.38 -35.68
C MET A 142 -11.67 14.17 -36.48
N GLY A 143 -12.54 14.46 -37.44
CA GLY A 143 -12.94 13.50 -38.45
C GLY A 143 -11.70 13.07 -39.27
N HIS A 144 -11.31 11.82 -39.15
CA HIS A 144 -10.37 11.21 -40.08
C HIS A 144 -11.12 10.23 -40.99
N ASN A 145 -11.21 10.61 -42.25
CA ASN A 145 -11.60 9.74 -43.38
C ASN A 145 -10.74 8.48 -43.41
N MET A 146 -11.31 7.33 -43.05
CA MET A 146 -10.70 6.03 -43.31
C MET A 146 -10.92 5.65 -44.79
N LYS A 147 -9.88 5.69 -45.60
CA LYS A 147 -9.83 5.01 -46.90
C LYS A 147 -9.83 3.50 -46.64
N LYS A 148 -10.79 2.81 -47.26
CA LYS A 148 -10.87 1.33 -47.34
C LYS A 148 -9.60 0.80 -47.98
N MET A 149 -8.88 -0.11 -47.28
CA MET A 149 -7.86 -0.96 -47.85
C MET A 149 -8.47 -2.32 -48.24
N ASP A 150 -8.23 -2.70 -49.46
CA ASP A 150 -8.67 -3.95 -50.10
C ASP A 150 -7.80 -5.13 -49.67
N HIS A 151 -8.42 -6.17 -49.07
CA HIS A 151 -7.78 -7.41 -48.70
C HIS A 151 -8.01 -8.50 -49.73
N SER A 152 -7.22 -8.52 -50.79
CA SER A 152 -7.13 -9.69 -51.65
C SER A 152 -5.69 -10.01 -51.97
N LYS A 153 -5.08 -10.92 -51.20
CA LYS A 153 -4.09 -11.95 -51.59
C LYS A 153 -3.47 -12.58 -50.34
N MET A 154 -4.07 -13.65 -49.87
CA MET A 154 -3.40 -14.58 -48.95
C MET A 154 -2.82 -15.74 -49.74
N ASN A 155 -1.55 -16.00 -49.56
CA ASN A 155 -0.91 -17.24 -49.98
C ASN A 155 -0.70 -18.13 -48.74
N MET A 156 -1.19 -19.37 -48.81
CA MET A 156 -1.06 -20.37 -47.75
C MET A 156 0.34 -21.00 -47.78
N GLY A 157 0.99 -21.04 -46.64
CA GLY A 157 2.17 -21.86 -46.39
C GLY A 157 2.09 -22.42 -44.96
N SER A 158 1.84 -23.73 -44.89
CA SER A 158 1.75 -24.51 -43.65
C SER A 158 3.11 -24.64 -42.96
N ASN A 159 3.21 -24.36 -41.68
CA ASN A 159 4.09 -25.09 -40.76
C ASN A 159 3.59 -24.93 -39.29
N LYS A 160 3.11 -26.04 -38.74
CA LYS A 160 2.86 -26.22 -37.33
C LYS A 160 4.18 -26.13 -36.54
N LYS A 161 4.34 -25.12 -35.73
CA LYS A 161 5.18 -25.18 -34.52
C LYS A 161 4.41 -24.48 -33.41
N ASP A 162 4.27 -25.20 -32.32
CA ASP A 162 3.62 -24.76 -31.10
C ASP A 162 4.15 -23.39 -30.66
N SER A 163 3.35 -22.36 -30.85
CA SER A 163 3.57 -21.06 -30.26
C SER A 163 2.74 -20.99 -28.98
N MET A 164 3.35 -21.33 -27.85
CA MET A 164 2.88 -20.77 -26.58
C MET A 164 2.78 -19.26 -26.76
N ALA A 165 1.57 -18.76 -26.83
CA ALA A 165 1.30 -17.33 -26.85
C ALA A 165 1.91 -16.74 -25.57
N LYS A 166 3.08 -16.10 -25.70
CA LYS A 166 3.59 -15.19 -24.69
C LYS A 166 2.55 -14.08 -24.57
N MET A 167 1.68 -14.18 -23.56
CA MET A 167 0.86 -13.05 -23.14
C MET A 167 1.83 -11.94 -22.75
N ASN A 168 2.00 -10.97 -23.62
CA ASN A 168 2.67 -9.71 -23.32
C ASN A 168 1.75 -8.94 -22.36
N HIS A 169 1.76 -9.31 -21.07
CA HIS A 169 1.17 -8.47 -20.04
C HIS A 169 2.01 -7.19 -19.95
N LYS A 170 1.55 -6.16 -20.65
CA LYS A 170 2.10 -4.82 -20.47
C LYS A 170 1.89 -4.45 -19.02
N MET A 171 3.00 -4.31 -18.28
CA MET A 171 2.94 -3.93 -16.87
C MET A 171 2.22 -2.60 -16.72
N PRO A 172 1.31 -2.47 -15.71
CA PRO A 172 0.57 -1.24 -15.47
C PRO A 172 1.55 -0.10 -15.18
N ALA A 173 1.26 1.07 -15.74
CA ALA A 173 2.09 2.26 -15.51
C ALA A 173 1.99 2.75 -14.06
N GLU A 174 0.84 2.54 -13.41
CA GLU A 174 0.45 3.09 -12.11
C GLU A 174 1.32 2.56 -10.98
N LYS A 175 1.54 1.24 -10.92
CA LYS A 175 2.28 0.56 -9.85
C LYS A 175 1.80 1.02 -8.46
N PRO A 176 0.54 0.72 -8.07
CA PRO A 176 0.02 1.16 -6.78
C PRO A 176 0.80 0.50 -5.65
N THR A 177 1.28 1.31 -4.70
CA THR A 177 2.11 0.86 -3.56
C THR A 177 1.38 0.90 -2.25
N TRP A 178 0.35 1.72 -2.11
CA TRP A 178 -0.37 1.89 -0.85
C TRP A 178 -1.83 2.22 -1.06
N VAL A 179 -2.67 1.84 -0.08
CA VAL A 179 -4.06 2.27 0.05
C VAL A 179 -4.31 2.69 1.50
N TYR A 180 -5.06 3.76 1.69
CA TYR A 180 -5.50 4.20 3.01
C TYR A 180 -6.96 4.66 2.97
N PRO A 181 -7.85 4.10 3.84
CA PRO A 181 -9.23 4.54 3.95
C PRO A 181 -9.33 5.87 4.71
N HIS A 182 -10.24 6.74 4.30
CA HIS A 182 -10.58 7.93 5.06
C HIS A 182 -11.28 7.54 6.37
N PRO A 183 -10.90 8.12 7.53
CA PRO A 183 -11.44 7.67 8.82
C PRO A 183 -12.92 7.97 9.05
N LYS A 184 -13.52 8.92 8.28
CA LYS A 184 -14.88 9.40 8.50
C LYS A 184 -15.77 9.33 7.27
N ASP A 185 -15.20 9.25 6.06
CA ASP A 185 -15.91 9.29 4.80
C ASP A 185 -15.72 7.99 4.02
N ASP A 186 -16.64 7.68 3.10
CA ASP A 186 -16.56 6.56 2.18
C ASP A 186 -15.55 6.86 1.04
N ARG A 187 -14.27 7.06 1.41
CA ARG A 187 -13.16 7.38 0.51
C ARG A 187 -11.95 6.50 0.77
N LEU A 188 -11.23 6.18 -0.28
CA LEU A 188 -9.91 5.57 -0.22
C LEU A 188 -8.90 6.44 -0.98
N TYR A 189 -7.68 6.46 -0.52
CA TYR A 189 -6.55 7.08 -1.21
C TYR A 189 -5.57 6.00 -1.64
N VAL A 190 -5.35 5.88 -2.96
CA VAL A 190 -4.43 4.89 -3.53
C VAL A 190 -3.22 5.60 -4.11
N VAL A 191 -2.05 5.22 -3.61
CA VAL A 191 -0.77 5.79 -4.03
C VAL A 191 -0.24 5.05 -5.24
N ASN A 192 -0.15 5.72 -6.38
CA ASN A 192 0.41 5.21 -7.63
C ASN A 192 1.88 5.67 -7.79
N ASN A 193 2.82 4.81 -7.41
CA ASN A 193 4.25 5.11 -7.47
C ASN A 193 4.74 5.37 -8.89
N GLY A 194 4.27 4.58 -9.86
CA GLY A 194 4.74 4.62 -11.24
C GLY A 194 4.32 5.88 -12.00
N THR A 195 3.13 6.39 -11.76
CA THR A 195 2.58 7.59 -12.42
C THR A 195 2.66 8.86 -11.57
N HIS A 196 3.28 8.77 -10.38
CA HIS A 196 3.51 9.90 -9.49
C HIS A 196 2.23 10.66 -9.13
N ASN A 197 1.23 9.92 -8.67
CA ASN A 197 -0.04 10.49 -8.22
C ASN A 197 -0.67 9.67 -7.10
N VAL A 198 -1.68 10.26 -6.46
CA VAL A 198 -2.62 9.56 -5.59
C VAL A 198 -4.00 9.69 -6.21
N VAL A 199 -4.73 8.59 -6.32
CA VAL A 199 -6.13 8.62 -6.72
C VAL A 199 -7.04 8.51 -5.50
N GLU A 200 -8.11 9.28 -5.49
CA GLU A 200 -9.19 9.19 -4.52
C GLU A 200 -10.32 8.37 -5.12
N VAL A 201 -10.74 7.36 -4.39
CA VAL A 201 -11.80 6.43 -4.78
C VAL A 201 -13.04 6.66 -3.92
N ASP A 202 -14.20 6.78 -4.55
CA ASP A 202 -15.50 6.73 -3.88
C ASP A 202 -15.86 5.26 -3.63
N VAL A 203 -15.94 4.86 -2.34
CA VAL A 203 -16.19 3.46 -1.95
C VAL A 203 -17.59 2.99 -2.35
N LYS A 204 -18.59 3.87 -2.30
CA LYS A 204 -19.99 3.52 -2.67
C LYS A 204 -20.15 3.31 -4.16
N LYS A 205 -19.59 4.23 -4.95
CA LYS A 205 -19.65 4.17 -6.42
C LYS A 205 -18.62 3.19 -7.00
N TRP A 206 -17.58 2.88 -6.23
CA TRP A 206 -16.44 2.06 -6.60
C TRP A 206 -15.74 2.59 -7.86
N GLU A 207 -15.39 3.88 -7.82
CA GLU A 207 -14.75 4.56 -8.93
C GLU A 207 -13.73 5.61 -8.46
N VAL A 208 -12.72 5.87 -9.28
CA VAL A 208 -11.79 7.00 -9.10
C VAL A 208 -12.55 8.29 -9.36
N ILE A 209 -12.54 9.22 -8.40
CA ILE A 209 -13.25 10.50 -8.49
C ILE A 209 -12.30 11.71 -8.58
N ARG A 210 -11.07 11.60 -8.05
CA ARG A 210 -10.09 12.68 -8.05
C ARG A 210 -8.67 12.12 -8.15
N THR A 211 -7.76 12.91 -8.71
CA THR A 211 -6.34 12.57 -8.81
C THR A 211 -5.49 13.74 -8.32
N PHE A 212 -4.56 13.45 -7.42
CA PHE A 212 -3.56 14.39 -6.89
C PHE A 212 -2.22 14.11 -7.58
N LYS A 213 -1.69 15.07 -8.31
CA LYS A 213 -0.35 14.94 -8.91
C LYS A 213 0.71 15.24 -7.85
N THR A 214 1.52 14.25 -7.52
CA THR A 214 2.51 14.33 -6.44
C THR A 214 3.93 14.59 -6.95
N ASP A 215 4.88 14.69 -6.03
CA ASP A 215 6.32 14.61 -6.33
C ASP A 215 6.71 13.16 -6.70
N LYS A 216 7.96 12.94 -7.10
CA LYS A 216 8.42 11.65 -7.64
C LYS A 216 8.40 10.53 -6.60
N GLY A 217 7.82 9.40 -7.03
CA GLY A 217 7.82 8.15 -6.27
C GLY A 217 7.03 8.22 -4.97
N PRO A 218 5.74 8.65 -4.98
CA PRO A 218 4.89 8.50 -3.81
C PRO A 218 4.82 7.01 -3.44
N TYR A 219 4.86 6.70 -2.14
CA TYR A 219 5.04 5.31 -1.72
C TYR A 219 4.06 4.86 -0.64
N ASN A 220 3.95 5.62 0.43
CA ASN A 220 3.03 5.36 1.54
C ASN A 220 2.20 6.61 1.81
N CYS A 221 1.02 6.43 2.40
CA CYS A 221 0.20 7.54 2.85
C CYS A 221 -0.63 7.17 4.06
N GLU A 222 -1.01 8.20 4.83
CA GLU A 222 -1.96 8.08 5.93
C GLU A 222 -2.81 9.34 6.03
N VAL A 223 -4.11 9.16 6.34
CA VAL A 223 -5.04 10.26 6.58
C VAL A 223 -5.07 10.56 8.08
N THR A 224 -5.06 11.82 8.47
CA THR A 224 -5.24 12.23 9.87
C THR A 224 -6.59 11.75 10.40
N ASN A 225 -6.67 11.39 11.70
CA ASN A 225 -7.91 10.87 12.31
C ASN A 225 -9.07 11.88 12.30
N ASP A 226 -8.77 13.19 12.21
CA ASP A 226 -9.76 14.23 12.00
C ASP A 226 -10.27 14.31 10.55
N GLY A 227 -9.62 13.60 9.61
CA GLY A 227 -9.98 13.53 8.20
C GLY A 227 -9.54 14.73 7.37
N LYS A 228 -8.68 15.62 7.89
CA LYS A 228 -8.35 16.86 7.18
C LYS A 228 -7.17 16.75 6.23
N TYR A 229 -6.14 16.00 6.62
CA TYR A 229 -4.90 15.94 5.90
C TYR A 229 -4.57 14.52 5.44
N LEU A 230 -3.95 14.43 4.26
CA LEU A 230 -3.27 13.24 3.77
C LEU A 230 -1.77 13.49 3.80
N VAL A 231 -1.04 12.71 4.57
CA VAL A 231 0.43 12.73 4.59
C VAL A 231 0.94 11.67 3.63
N ILE A 232 1.84 12.05 2.71
CA ILE A 232 2.38 11.18 1.67
C ILE A 232 3.90 11.16 1.76
N THR A 233 4.49 9.97 1.74
CA THR A 233 5.94 9.80 1.62
C THR A 233 6.35 9.69 0.16
N TYR A 234 7.36 10.47 -0.26
CA TYR A 234 7.91 10.47 -1.61
C TYR A 234 9.26 9.78 -1.63
N LYS A 235 9.23 8.45 -1.79
CA LYS A 235 10.41 7.57 -1.67
C LYS A 235 11.56 8.01 -2.56
N SER A 236 11.27 8.28 -3.84
CA SER A 236 12.30 8.65 -4.81
C SER A 236 12.74 10.13 -4.73
N ALA A 237 11.95 10.97 -4.08
CA ALA A 237 12.26 12.39 -3.91
C ALA A 237 12.92 12.70 -2.55
N ALA A 238 12.97 11.72 -1.63
CA ALA A 238 13.40 11.89 -0.25
C ALA A 238 12.66 13.03 0.47
N LYS A 239 11.32 13.02 0.38
CA LYS A 239 10.46 14.06 0.91
C LYS A 239 9.18 13.50 1.54
N THR A 240 8.54 14.34 2.36
CA THR A 240 7.20 14.10 2.90
C THR A 240 6.30 15.27 2.53
N GLY A 241 5.12 14.98 1.97
CA GLY A 241 4.11 15.99 1.60
C GLY A 241 2.90 15.93 2.52
N VAL A 242 2.31 17.08 2.82
CA VAL A 242 1.03 17.20 3.55
C VAL A 242 0.01 17.85 2.63
N TRP A 243 -1.10 17.16 2.42
CA TRP A 243 -2.18 17.57 1.53
C TRP A 243 -3.44 17.88 2.30
N ASP A 244 -4.03 19.02 2.04
CA ASP A 244 -5.37 19.39 2.52
C ASP A 244 -6.42 18.67 1.65
N LEU A 245 -7.19 17.76 2.24
CA LEU A 245 -8.15 16.93 1.52
C LEU A 245 -9.37 17.71 1.03
N SER A 246 -9.72 18.81 1.71
CA SER A 246 -10.84 19.67 1.31
C SER A 246 -10.55 20.42 0.01
N THR A 247 -9.33 20.93 -0.13
CA THR A 247 -8.89 21.72 -1.29
C THR A 247 -8.19 20.87 -2.35
N GLY A 248 -7.64 19.70 -1.98
CA GLY A 248 -6.82 18.87 -2.84
C GLY A 248 -5.47 19.49 -3.18
N LYS A 249 -4.93 20.35 -2.30
CA LYS A 249 -3.64 21.02 -2.49
C LYS A 249 -2.59 20.53 -1.51
N GLU A 250 -1.36 20.42 -1.98
CA GLU A 250 -0.21 20.21 -1.10
C GLU A 250 0.09 21.53 -0.36
N ILE A 251 -0.08 21.52 0.97
CA ILE A 251 0.07 22.69 1.84
C ILE A 251 1.43 22.76 2.50
N ALA A 252 2.15 21.64 2.59
CA ALA A 252 3.52 21.59 3.08
C ALA A 252 4.29 20.46 2.41
N LYS A 253 5.61 20.66 2.29
CA LYS A 253 6.54 19.64 1.79
C LYS A 253 7.87 19.75 2.55
N PHE A 254 8.32 18.64 3.11
CA PHE A 254 9.56 18.57 3.90
C PHE A 254 10.62 17.75 3.16
N ASN A 255 11.86 18.21 3.15
CA ASN A 255 12.99 17.38 2.76
C ASN A 255 13.33 16.44 3.94
N ASN A 256 13.41 15.15 3.68
CA ASN A 256 13.83 14.18 4.67
C ASN A 256 15.37 14.08 4.76
N THR A 257 15.89 13.69 5.91
CA THR A 257 17.32 13.66 6.17
C THR A 257 18.02 12.43 5.58
N ARG A 258 17.28 11.40 5.20
CA ARG A 258 17.78 10.19 4.54
C ARG A 258 17.23 10.07 3.12
N LYS A 259 17.89 9.26 2.28
CA LYS A 259 17.56 9.17 0.84
C LYS A 259 16.27 8.43 0.54
N VAL A 260 15.82 7.56 1.43
CA VAL A 260 14.66 6.69 1.20
C VAL A 260 13.57 6.98 2.23
N THR A 261 12.57 7.77 1.86
CA THR A 261 11.39 8.00 2.70
C THR A 261 10.44 6.82 2.54
N HIS A 262 10.00 6.19 3.64
CA HIS A 262 9.28 4.92 3.57
C HIS A 262 7.89 4.97 4.21
N GLY A 263 7.78 4.69 5.50
CA GLY A 263 6.51 4.59 6.21
C GLY A 263 6.07 5.91 6.83
N VAL A 264 4.79 6.03 7.09
CA VAL A 264 4.21 7.13 7.87
C VAL A 264 3.22 6.55 8.88
N SER A 265 3.18 7.13 10.08
CA SER A 265 2.15 6.88 11.08
C SER A 265 1.77 8.18 11.78
N ILE A 266 0.48 8.40 12.02
CA ILE A 266 -0.06 9.65 12.57
C ILE A 266 -0.53 9.42 14.01
N SER A 267 -0.25 10.39 14.90
CA SER A 267 -0.75 10.34 16.27
C SER A 267 -2.29 10.39 16.32
N PRO A 268 -2.94 9.75 17.33
CA PRO A 268 -4.40 9.70 17.44
C PRO A 268 -5.07 11.09 17.50
N ASP A 269 -4.37 12.08 18.04
CA ASP A 269 -4.83 13.48 18.10
C ASP A 269 -4.68 14.25 16.78
N SER A 270 -4.20 13.58 15.71
CA SER A 270 -3.96 14.16 14.38
C SER A 270 -2.90 15.27 14.36
N ARG A 271 -2.08 15.38 15.39
CA ARG A 271 -1.11 16.47 15.53
C ARG A 271 0.25 16.15 14.92
N TYR A 272 0.72 14.91 15.09
CA TYR A 272 2.07 14.54 14.67
C TYR A 272 2.05 13.47 13.60
N ALA A 273 2.91 13.64 12.58
CA ALA A 273 3.25 12.60 11.63
C ALA A 273 4.66 12.08 11.93
N PHE A 274 4.79 10.78 12.12
CA PHE A 274 6.03 10.05 12.30
C PHE A 274 6.38 9.39 10.98
N VAL A 275 7.54 9.71 10.43
CA VAL A 275 7.98 9.22 9.12
C VAL A 275 9.28 8.44 9.26
N SER A 276 9.27 7.17 8.86
CA SER A 276 10.48 6.38 8.80
C SER A 276 11.28 6.70 7.54
N VAL A 277 12.58 6.89 7.71
CA VAL A 277 13.51 7.18 6.62
C VAL A 277 14.70 6.23 6.68
N GLU A 278 14.97 5.54 5.58
CA GLU A 278 16.03 4.53 5.49
C GLU A 278 17.36 5.19 5.14
N GLY A 279 18.41 4.80 5.85
CA GLY A 279 19.79 5.08 5.45
C GLY A 279 20.23 4.17 4.30
N VAL A 280 21.25 4.59 3.57
CA VAL A 280 21.82 3.80 2.47
C VAL A 280 23.19 3.25 2.90
N GLY A 281 23.40 1.96 2.69
CA GLY A 281 24.64 1.26 3.05
C GLY A 281 24.83 1.14 4.56
N LYS A 282 25.81 1.86 5.15
CA LYS A 282 26.08 1.84 6.59
C LYS A 282 25.36 2.94 7.38
N GLU A 283 24.71 3.87 6.71
CA GLU A 283 23.99 4.97 7.32
C GLU A 283 22.83 4.45 8.15
N PRO A 284 22.64 4.89 9.41
CA PRO A 284 21.46 4.53 10.19
C PRO A 284 20.22 5.18 9.59
N GLY A 285 19.07 4.51 9.72
CA GLY A 285 17.78 5.10 9.46
C GLY A 285 17.37 6.03 10.58
N ALA A 286 16.23 6.70 10.39
CA ALA A 286 15.67 7.57 11.42
C ALA A 286 14.14 7.55 11.38
N VAL A 287 13.52 8.03 12.46
CA VAL A 287 12.14 8.48 12.50
C VAL A 287 12.15 10.00 12.61
N GLU A 288 11.53 10.66 11.66
CA GLU A 288 11.35 12.11 11.64
C GLU A 288 9.92 12.46 12.05
N VAL A 289 9.77 13.48 12.90
CA VAL A 289 8.47 13.90 13.43
C VAL A 289 8.14 15.30 12.93
N PHE A 290 6.94 15.42 12.34
CA PHE A 290 6.40 16.67 11.83
C PHE A 290 5.15 17.06 12.61
N ASP A 291 5.08 18.30 13.11
CA ASP A 291 3.87 18.87 13.72
C ASP A 291 2.95 19.37 12.59
N LEU A 292 1.80 18.72 12.42
CA LEU A 292 0.83 19.00 11.37
C LEU A 292 0.01 20.29 11.62
N LYS A 293 0.03 20.82 12.85
CA LYS A 293 -0.59 22.10 13.17
C LYS A 293 0.28 23.28 12.76
N THR A 294 1.59 23.18 13.01
CA THR A 294 2.56 24.23 12.67
C THR A 294 3.20 24.03 11.31
N LEU A 295 3.03 22.86 10.71
CA LEU A 295 3.66 22.42 9.44
C LEU A 295 5.19 22.56 9.50
N LYS A 296 5.80 22.05 10.58
CA LYS A 296 7.24 22.09 10.81
C LYS A 296 7.79 20.75 11.30
N PRO A 297 9.06 20.42 10.96
CA PRO A 297 9.76 19.33 11.62
C PRO A 297 10.02 19.71 13.09
N VAL A 298 9.84 18.75 14.01
CA VAL A 298 9.96 18.99 15.46
C VAL A 298 10.92 18.04 16.15
N ALA A 299 11.17 16.86 15.59
CA ALA A 299 12.10 15.90 16.17
C ALA A 299 12.68 14.94 15.11
N ILE A 300 13.80 14.33 15.43
CA ILE A 300 14.41 13.22 14.72
C ILE A 300 15.01 12.26 15.73
N ALA A 301 14.80 10.95 15.53
CA ALA A 301 15.42 9.88 16.31
C ALA A 301 16.15 8.93 15.37
N GLU A 302 17.45 8.76 15.55
CA GLU A 302 18.21 7.74 14.82
C GLU A 302 17.85 6.35 15.32
N ILE A 303 17.68 5.41 14.38
CA ILE A 303 17.34 4.02 14.66
C ILE A 303 18.19 3.07 13.82
N GLY A 304 17.90 1.77 13.87
CA GLY A 304 18.60 0.77 13.06
C GLY A 304 18.54 1.05 11.56
N LYS A 305 19.31 0.30 10.80
CA LYS A 305 19.32 0.37 9.32
C LYS A 305 17.97 -0.08 8.75
N GLN A 306 17.65 0.39 7.54
CA GLN A 306 16.44 0.00 6.80
C GLN A 306 15.15 0.24 7.59
N ALA A 307 15.00 1.40 8.16
CA ALA A 307 13.82 1.87 8.87
C ALA A 307 12.59 1.93 7.94
N GLY A 308 11.94 0.81 7.71
CA GLY A 308 10.82 0.66 6.77
C GLY A 308 9.46 0.78 7.45
N GLY A 309 9.05 -0.24 8.20
CA GLY A 309 7.77 -0.29 8.89
C GLY A 309 7.73 0.65 10.09
N ILE A 310 6.57 1.28 10.30
CA ILE A 310 6.28 2.11 11.47
C ILE A 310 4.81 1.92 11.85
N ALA A 311 4.52 1.85 13.14
CA ALA A 311 3.17 1.82 13.69
C ALA A 311 3.13 2.67 14.96
N PHE A 312 1.99 3.32 15.18
CA PHE A 312 1.73 4.04 16.41
C PHE A 312 1.19 3.07 17.48
N TRP A 313 1.69 3.15 18.68
CA TRP A 313 1.19 2.34 19.80
C TRP A 313 0.27 3.17 20.71
N LYS A 314 0.82 4.13 21.45
CA LYS A 314 0.06 4.96 22.40
C LYS A 314 0.69 6.34 22.60
N MET A 315 -0.11 7.27 23.09
CA MET A 315 0.42 8.50 23.69
C MET A 315 0.99 8.19 25.08
N ALA A 316 2.06 8.87 25.48
CA ALA A 316 2.46 8.89 26.87
C ALA A 316 1.44 9.71 27.67
N ASP A 317 1.18 9.29 28.90
CA ASP A 317 0.34 10.01 29.85
C ASP A 317 1.01 11.33 30.28
#